data_aaeee4edc2d139c411728196d66c62dd
#
_entry.id   aaeee4edc2d139c411728196d66c62dd
#
_cell.length_a   1.000
_cell.length_b   1.000
_cell.length_c   1.000
_cell.angle_alpha   90.00
_cell.angle_beta   90.00
_cell.angle_gamma   90.00
#
_symmetry.space_group_name_H-M   'P 1'
#
loop_
_entity.id
_entity.type
_entity.pdbx_description
1 polymer ?
#
loop_
_entity_poly.entity_id
_entity_poly.type
_entity_poly.pdbx_seq_one_letter_code
_entity_poly.pdbx_strand_id
1 'polypeptide(L)'
;GAAAFTERQYDAMRANRARFVYTPQVLVQGRDFSEWRGRGGVAALTAAGAGPSRAEITVEAEPQRGSLAVNASARVPAGADRRGAVLYVALADSGLASDVKAGENAGERLAHDHVVRWFRAGPSPDANGDMRWDVALPLPAEAGSVSTVVAFVQNAKAGDVLQALALPLTAGCAPMR
;
A
#
# COMPACT_ATOMS: atom_id res chain seq x y z
N GLY A 1 -13.82 -6.60 7.55
CA GLY A 1 -12.51 -5.99 7.33
C GLY A 1 -11.65 -6.14 8.58
N ALA A 2 -10.35 -6.32 8.41
CA ALA A 2 -9.47 -6.43 9.56
C ALA A 2 -9.37 -5.08 10.30
N ALA A 3 -9.29 -5.10 11.61
CA ALA A 3 -9.19 -3.91 12.47
C ALA A 3 -8.07 -2.95 12.01
N ALA A 4 -6.94 -3.49 11.54
CA ALA A 4 -5.83 -2.71 11.02
C ALA A 4 -6.19 -1.80 9.83
N PHE A 5 -7.10 -2.20 8.96
CA PHE A 5 -7.54 -1.35 7.85
C PHE A 5 -8.47 -0.24 8.31
N THR A 6 -9.28 -0.51 9.32
CA THR A 6 -10.14 0.51 9.95
C THR A 6 -9.29 1.55 10.68
N GLU A 7 -8.27 1.13 11.44
CA GLU A 7 -7.32 2.06 12.08
C GLU A 7 -6.62 2.95 11.04
N ARG A 8 -6.17 2.36 9.93
CA ARG A 8 -5.54 3.13 8.86
C ARG A 8 -6.46 4.19 8.25
N GLN A 9 -7.77 3.92 8.14
CA GLN A 9 -8.74 4.94 7.71
C GLN A 9 -8.81 6.10 8.71
N TYR A 10 -8.85 5.81 10.01
CA TYR A 10 -8.84 6.85 11.04
C TYR A 10 -7.52 7.62 11.09
N ASP A 11 -6.37 6.96 10.83
CA ASP A 11 -5.08 7.65 10.71
C ASP A 11 -5.09 8.63 9.54
N ALA A 12 -5.59 8.20 8.39
CA ALA A 12 -5.74 9.05 7.21
C ALA A 12 -6.68 10.24 7.48
N MET A 13 -7.81 9.99 8.16
CA MET A 13 -8.73 11.03 8.59
C MET A 13 -8.03 12.08 9.47
N ARG A 14 -7.28 11.62 10.49
CA ARG A 14 -6.53 12.52 11.41
C ARG A 14 -5.47 13.32 10.67
N ALA A 15 -4.67 12.66 9.83
CA ALA A 15 -3.61 13.31 9.05
C ALA A 15 -4.16 14.39 8.09
N ASN A 16 -5.35 14.16 7.55
CA ASN A 16 -6.04 15.10 6.65
C ASN A 16 -6.96 16.10 7.38
N ARG A 17 -7.04 16.04 8.71
CA ARG A 17 -7.94 16.86 9.53
C ARG A 17 -9.40 16.78 9.08
N ALA A 18 -9.79 15.63 8.55
CA ALA A 18 -11.16 15.39 8.12
C ALA A 18 -12.07 15.14 9.33
N ARG A 19 -13.35 15.49 9.20
CA ARG A 19 -14.34 15.36 10.29
C ARG A 19 -14.91 13.95 10.42
N PHE A 20 -14.86 13.18 9.34
CA PHE A 20 -15.40 11.82 9.27
C PHE A 20 -14.66 10.99 8.22
N VAL A 21 -14.75 9.67 8.35
CA VAL A 21 -14.33 8.73 7.30
C VAL A 21 -15.47 8.52 6.32
N TYR A 22 -15.17 8.32 5.06
CA TYR A 22 -16.14 8.04 4.01
C TYR A 22 -15.61 7.01 3.01
N THR A 23 -16.48 6.36 2.29
CA THR A 23 -16.13 5.34 1.30
C THR A 23 -16.93 5.61 0.01
N PRO A 24 -16.30 5.55 -1.16
CA PRO A 24 -14.87 5.32 -1.38
C PRO A 24 -14.02 6.57 -1.14
N GLN A 25 -12.89 6.43 -0.44
CA GLN A 25 -11.91 7.48 -0.24
C GLN A 25 -10.64 7.19 -1.04
N VAL A 26 -10.14 8.18 -1.77
CA VAL A 26 -8.88 8.10 -2.51
C VAL A 26 -7.89 9.08 -1.90
N LEU A 27 -6.70 8.60 -1.61
CA LEU A 27 -5.59 9.42 -1.11
C LEU A 27 -4.48 9.46 -2.17
N VAL A 28 -3.96 10.63 -2.45
CA VAL A 28 -2.80 10.83 -3.33
C VAL A 28 -1.68 11.45 -2.49
N GLN A 29 -0.53 10.79 -2.44
CA GLN A 29 0.58 11.20 -1.57
C GLN A 29 0.15 11.42 -0.10
N GLY A 30 -0.81 10.62 0.38
CA GLY A 30 -1.36 10.72 1.72
C GLY A 30 -2.40 11.83 1.92
N ARG A 31 -2.72 12.61 0.90
CA ARG A 31 -3.72 13.67 0.93
C ARG A 31 -5.03 13.21 0.33
N ASP A 32 -6.13 13.63 0.95
CA ASP A 32 -7.47 13.33 0.46
C ASP A 32 -7.70 13.94 -0.93
N PHE A 33 -8.13 13.12 -1.86
CA PHE A 33 -8.33 13.47 -3.26
C PHE A 33 -9.78 13.18 -3.66
N SER A 34 -10.70 14.06 -3.26
CA SER A 34 -12.14 13.92 -3.52
C SER A 34 -12.51 14.01 -5.01
N GLU A 35 -11.67 14.67 -5.82
CA GLU A 35 -11.92 14.92 -7.25
C GLU A 35 -11.53 13.76 -8.18
N TRP A 36 -11.18 12.59 -7.65
CA TRP A 36 -10.70 11.45 -8.44
C TRP A 36 -11.66 10.98 -9.54
N ARG A 37 -12.96 11.22 -9.41
CA ARG A 37 -13.99 10.93 -10.43
C ARG A 37 -14.16 12.04 -11.47
N GLY A 38 -13.53 13.19 -11.27
CA GLY A 38 -13.62 14.36 -12.17
C GLY A 38 -12.79 14.18 -13.43
N ARG A 39 -13.09 15.01 -14.45
CA ARG A 39 -12.38 15.00 -15.76
C ARG A 39 -10.86 15.22 -15.64
N GLY A 40 -10.37 15.84 -14.56
CA GLY A 40 -8.95 16.07 -14.29
C GLY A 40 -8.27 15.01 -13.44
N GLY A 41 -9.00 13.99 -12.95
CA GLY A 41 -8.51 13.04 -11.95
C GLY A 41 -7.21 12.33 -12.35
N VAL A 42 -7.14 11.79 -13.55
CA VAL A 42 -5.93 11.09 -14.05
C VAL A 42 -4.73 12.03 -14.18
N ALA A 43 -4.94 13.25 -14.72
CA ALA A 43 -3.87 14.24 -14.85
C ALA A 43 -3.34 14.69 -13.48
N ALA A 44 -4.23 14.89 -12.51
CA ALA A 44 -3.86 15.25 -11.15
C ALA A 44 -3.09 14.12 -10.44
N LEU A 45 -3.49 12.84 -10.64
CA LEU A 45 -2.74 11.68 -10.15
C LEU A 45 -1.33 11.62 -10.73
N THR A 46 -1.20 11.82 -12.04
CA THR A 46 0.10 11.84 -12.73
C THR A 46 0.99 12.98 -12.22
N ALA A 47 0.43 14.18 -12.06
CA ALA A 47 1.16 15.33 -11.53
C ALA A 47 1.61 15.13 -10.08
N ALA A 48 0.78 14.53 -9.23
CA ALA A 48 1.13 14.23 -7.85
C ALA A 48 2.25 13.18 -7.75
N GLY A 49 2.31 12.22 -8.68
CA GLY A 49 3.37 11.21 -8.76
C GLY A 49 4.70 11.72 -9.35
N ALA A 50 4.69 12.88 -10.01
CA ALA A 50 5.87 13.43 -10.69
C ALA A 50 6.86 14.16 -9.76
N GLY A 51 6.53 14.32 -8.48
CA GLY A 51 7.41 14.96 -7.50
C GLY A 51 8.70 14.18 -7.25
N PRO A 52 9.77 14.85 -6.79
CA PRO A 52 11.03 14.17 -6.47
C PRO A 52 10.84 13.17 -5.33
N SER A 53 11.50 12.01 -5.46
CA SER A 53 11.58 11.03 -4.39
C SER A 53 12.27 11.62 -3.15
N ARG A 54 11.68 11.40 -1.99
CA ARG A 54 12.24 11.82 -0.68
C ARG A 54 12.78 10.64 0.13
N ALA A 55 12.72 9.44 -0.43
CA ALA A 55 13.32 8.23 0.12
C ALA A 55 13.75 7.31 -1.03
N GLU A 56 14.75 6.48 -0.77
CA GLU A 56 15.14 5.37 -1.64
C GLU A 56 14.55 4.08 -1.08
N ILE A 57 14.03 3.20 -1.93
CA ILE A 57 13.45 1.92 -1.52
C ILE A 57 14.01 0.81 -2.39
N THR A 58 14.39 -0.30 -1.77
CA THR A 58 14.73 -1.55 -2.43
C THR A 58 13.84 -2.65 -1.88
N VAL A 59 13.31 -3.50 -2.76
CA VAL A 59 12.49 -4.65 -2.39
C VAL A 59 12.93 -5.86 -3.18
N GLU A 60 13.17 -6.95 -2.47
CA GLU A 60 13.40 -8.27 -3.02
C GLU A 60 12.34 -9.22 -2.45
N ALA A 61 11.86 -10.15 -3.25
CA ALA A 61 10.85 -11.10 -2.84
C ALA A 61 11.16 -12.49 -3.39
N GLU A 62 11.20 -13.48 -2.50
CA GLU A 62 11.49 -14.87 -2.84
C GLU A 62 10.35 -15.78 -2.38
N PRO A 63 9.79 -16.60 -3.28
CA PRO A 63 8.78 -17.58 -2.92
C PRO A 63 9.33 -18.61 -1.94
N GLN A 64 8.54 -18.89 -0.90
CA GLN A 64 8.77 -19.97 0.05
C GLN A 64 7.51 -20.82 0.17
N ARG A 65 7.64 -22.01 0.78
CA ARG A 65 6.48 -22.88 0.96
C ARG A 65 5.40 -22.22 1.81
N GLY A 66 4.29 -21.81 1.17
CA GLY A 66 3.14 -21.16 1.83
C GLY A 66 3.33 -19.70 2.22
N SER A 67 4.45 -19.08 1.88
CA SER A 67 4.76 -17.68 2.18
C SER A 67 5.64 -17.06 1.10
N LEU A 68 5.80 -15.76 1.19
CA LEU A 68 6.75 -14.97 0.41
C LEU A 68 7.73 -14.32 1.38
N ALA A 69 9.02 -14.66 1.28
CA ALA A 69 10.05 -13.93 2.00
C ALA A 69 10.29 -12.60 1.29
N VAL A 70 10.19 -11.50 2.02
CA VAL A 70 10.42 -10.16 1.50
C VAL A 70 11.53 -9.50 2.30
N ASN A 71 12.57 -9.06 1.61
CA ASN A 71 13.58 -8.16 2.13
C ASN A 71 13.26 -6.75 1.62
N ALA A 72 12.89 -5.86 2.51
CA ALA A 72 12.61 -4.46 2.21
C ALA A 72 13.61 -3.57 2.92
N SER A 73 14.25 -2.68 2.18
CA SER A 73 15.10 -1.65 2.76
C SER A 73 14.72 -0.28 2.23
N ALA A 74 14.93 0.74 3.06
CA ALA A 74 14.74 2.11 2.63
C ALA A 74 15.75 3.03 3.30
N ARG A 75 16.02 4.17 2.66
CA ARG A 75 16.84 5.24 3.18
C ARG A 75 16.14 6.57 3.03
N VAL A 76 16.05 7.31 4.15
CA VAL A 76 15.56 8.68 4.17
C VAL A 76 16.74 9.62 4.38
N PRO A 77 17.09 10.52 3.45
CA PRO A 77 18.16 11.47 3.60
C PRO A 77 18.02 12.33 4.87
N ALA A 78 19.11 12.98 5.30
CA ALA A 78 19.06 13.86 6.46
C ALA A 78 18.01 14.96 6.30
N GLY A 79 17.30 15.28 7.38
CA GLY A 79 16.31 16.35 7.37
C GLY A 79 15.04 16.04 8.15
N ALA A 80 14.02 16.86 7.93
CA ALA A 80 12.75 16.79 8.65
C ALA A 80 11.97 15.49 8.36
N ASP A 81 12.14 14.90 7.17
CA ASP A 81 11.43 13.70 6.72
C ASP A 81 11.75 12.46 7.55
N ARG A 82 12.93 12.37 8.16
CA ARG A 82 13.29 11.25 9.04
C ARG A 82 12.36 11.13 10.25
N ARG A 83 11.88 12.26 10.76
CA ARG A 83 11.02 12.25 11.95
C ARG A 83 9.62 11.77 11.59
N GLY A 84 9.26 10.62 12.14
CA GLY A 84 7.95 10.00 11.92
C GLY A 84 7.85 9.21 10.61
N ALA A 85 8.94 9.07 9.84
CA ALA A 85 8.97 8.15 8.72
C ALA A 85 8.90 6.71 9.22
N VAL A 86 8.15 5.88 8.51
CA VAL A 86 7.99 4.44 8.76
C VAL A 86 7.97 3.72 7.41
N LEU A 87 8.68 2.60 7.34
CA LEU A 87 8.60 1.70 6.19
C LEU A 87 7.37 0.80 6.34
N TYR A 88 6.55 0.75 5.31
CA TYR A 88 5.39 -0.12 5.23
C TYR A 88 5.55 -1.13 4.11
N VAL A 89 5.02 -2.34 4.31
CA VAL A 89 4.93 -3.37 3.28
C VAL A 89 3.49 -3.87 3.20
N ALA A 90 3.03 -4.09 1.98
CA ALA A 90 1.73 -4.67 1.67
C ALA A 90 1.87 -5.76 0.60
N LEU A 91 0.96 -6.73 0.64
CA LEU A 91 0.69 -7.66 -0.46
C LEU A 91 -0.70 -7.34 -0.99
N ALA A 92 -0.81 -7.11 -2.28
CA ALA A 92 -2.06 -6.83 -2.97
C ALA A 92 -2.28 -7.82 -4.12
N ASP A 93 -3.53 -8.21 -4.33
CA ASP A 93 -3.94 -9.10 -5.42
C ASP A 93 -4.84 -8.37 -6.40
N SER A 94 -4.71 -8.70 -7.67
CA SER A 94 -5.56 -8.25 -8.78
C SER A 94 -6.24 -9.41 -9.48
N GLY A 95 -7.26 -9.10 -10.28
CA GLY A 95 -8.05 -10.12 -10.99
C GLY A 95 -8.97 -10.93 -10.08
N LEU A 96 -9.34 -10.38 -8.94
CA LEU A 96 -10.32 -10.97 -8.04
C LEU A 96 -11.75 -10.63 -8.50
N ALA A 97 -12.70 -11.50 -8.19
CA ALA A 97 -14.11 -11.25 -8.45
C ALA A 97 -14.96 -11.63 -7.24
N SER A 98 -16.04 -10.91 -7.04
CA SER A 98 -17.05 -11.25 -6.04
C SER A 98 -18.45 -11.13 -6.61
N ASP A 99 -19.31 -12.10 -6.27
CA ASP A 99 -20.73 -12.04 -6.57
C ASP A 99 -21.46 -11.36 -5.41
N VAL A 100 -22.15 -10.26 -5.68
CA VAL A 100 -22.84 -9.47 -4.66
C VAL A 100 -24.17 -10.16 -4.33
N LYS A 101 -24.29 -10.66 -3.11
CA LYS A 101 -25.47 -11.42 -2.68
C LYS A 101 -26.60 -10.57 -2.08
N ALA A 102 -26.32 -9.31 -1.69
CA ALA A 102 -27.29 -8.43 -1.04
C ALA A 102 -26.93 -6.95 -1.21
N GLY A 103 -27.88 -6.05 -0.94
CA GLY A 103 -27.74 -4.60 -1.07
C GLY A 103 -28.11 -4.07 -2.46
N GLU A 104 -27.79 -2.81 -2.73
CA GLU A 104 -28.17 -2.12 -3.97
C GLU A 104 -27.60 -2.77 -5.23
N ASN A 105 -26.46 -3.43 -5.13
CA ASN A 105 -25.78 -4.11 -6.24
C ASN A 105 -26.01 -5.64 -6.21
N ALA A 106 -27.05 -6.13 -5.54
CA ALA A 106 -27.33 -7.56 -5.48
C ALA A 106 -27.51 -8.16 -6.89
N GLY A 107 -26.81 -9.28 -7.17
CA GLY A 107 -26.80 -9.94 -8.47
C GLY A 107 -25.63 -9.51 -9.38
N GLU A 108 -24.92 -8.44 -9.06
CA GLU A 108 -23.76 -8.00 -9.83
C GLU A 108 -22.52 -8.85 -9.51
N ARG A 109 -21.66 -9.03 -10.53
CA ARG A 109 -20.32 -9.58 -10.38
C ARG A 109 -19.31 -8.46 -10.49
N LEU A 110 -18.66 -8.17 -9.37
CA LEU A 110 -17.67 -7.09 -9.28
C LEU A 110 -16.24 -7.64 -9.46
N ALA A 111 -15.47 -7.01 -10.32
CA ALA A 111 -14.05 -7.23 -10.46
C ALA A 111 -13.27 -6.31 -9.51
N HIS A 112 -12.19 -6.83 -8.95
CA HIS A 112 -11.36 -6.10 -7.98
C HIS A 112 -9.89 -6.24 -8.35
N ASP A 113 -9.21 -5.10 -8.38
CA ASP A 113 -7.77 -5.01 -8.54
C ASP A 113 -7.13 -4.34 -7.33
N HIS A 114 -5.87 -4.66 -7.08
CA HIS A 114 -5.05 -4.12 -6.00
C HIS A 114 -5.68 -4.28 -4.60
N VAL A 115 -6.37 -5.40 -4.37
CA VAL A 115 -6.95 -5.71 -3.06
C VAL A 115 -5.85 -6.06 -2.07
N VAL A 116 -5.70 -5.25 -1.04
CA VAL A 116 -4.70 -5.49 0.00
C VAL A 116 -5.09 -6.71 0.84
N ARG A 117 -4.25 -7.75 0.79
CA ARG A 117 -4.40 -9.01 1.53
C ARG A 117 -3.64 -9.00 2.84
N TRP A 118 -2.52 -8.31 2.86
CA TRP A 118 -1.66 -8.17 4.02
C TRP A 118 -1.04 -6.78 4.05
N PHE A 119 -0.90 -6.21 5.23
CA PHE A 119 -0.36 -4.88 5.44
C PHE A 119 0.24 -4.76 6.84
N ARG A 120 1.45 -4.22 6.96
CA ARG A 120 2.11 -3.95 8.25
C ARG A 120 3.00 -2.72 8.16
N ALA A 121 3.12 -2.06 9.31
CA ALA A 121 4.16 -1.10 9.59
C ALA A 121 5.42 -1.84 10.05
N GLY A 122 6.55 -1.46 9.51
CA GLY A 122 7.88 -1.96 9.84
C GLY A 122 8.67 -0.93 10.64
N PRO A 123 10.02 -0.87 10.46
CA PRO A 123 10.89 0.01 11.23
C PRO A 123 10.75 1.48 10.85
N SER A 124 11.16 2.33 11.79
CA SER A 124 11.52 3.72 11.55
C SER A 124 13.00 3.85 11.21
N PRO A 125 13.45 4.98 10.62
CA PRO A 125 14.85 5.20 10.30
C PRO A 125 15.76 5.17 11.55
N ASP A 126 16.92 4.59 11.39
CA ASP A 126 18.01 4.70 12.36
C ASP A 126 18.67 6.10 12.31
N ALA A 127 19.77 6.28 13.06
CA ALA A 127 20.52 7.54 13.09
C ALA A 127 21.09 7.95 11.72
N ASN A 128 21.33 7.00 10.82
CA ASN A 128 21.82 7.23 9.47
C ASN A 128 20.71 7.47 8.46
N GLY A 129 19.45 7.17 8.84
CA GLY A 129 18.29 7.24 7.98
C GLY A 129 17.95 5.91 7.31
N ASP A 130 18.61 4.82 7.70
CA ASP A 130 18.42 3.51 7.10
C ASP A 130 17.33 2.72 7.83
N MET A 131 16.58 1.95 7.07
CA MET A 131 15.56 1.00 7.51
C MET A 131 15.78 -0.32 6.81
N ARG A 132 15.71 -1.43 7.53
CA ARG A 132 15.81 -2.79 6.97
C ARG A 132 14.78 -3.68 7.63
N TRP A 133 14.12 -4.48 6.82
CA TRP A 133 13.06 -5.34 7.29
C TRP A 133 12.95 -6.62 6.48
N ASP A 134 13.24 -7.74 7.15
CA ASP A 134 12.98 -9.08 6.63
C ASP A 134 11.65 -9.54 7.17
N VAL A 135 10.70 -9.82 6.28
CA VAL A 135 9.36 -10.23 6.66
C VAL A 135 8.84 -11.35 5.77
N ALA A 136 8.17 -12.33 6.40
CA ALA A 136 7.44 -13.37 5.68
C ALA A 136 5.97 -12.96 5.54
N LEU A 137 5.50 -12.83 4.29
CA LEU A 137 4.13 -12.54 3.97
C LEU A 137 3.38 -13.87 3.76
N PRO A 138 2.29 -14.14 4.50
CA PRO A 138 1.47 -15.32 4.21
C PRO A 138 0.82 -15.16 2.85
N LEU A 139 0.94 -16.17 2.01
CA LEU A 139 0.23 -16.19 0.74
C LEU A 139 -1.24 -16.57 0.99
N PRO A 140 -2.20 -15.84 0.41
CA PRO A 140 -3.61 -16.19 0.53
C PRO A 140 -3.89 -17.54 -0.14
N ALA A 141 -4.81 -18.32 0.43
CA ALA A 141 -5.22 -19.63 -0.10
C ALA A 141 -5.84 -19.48 -1.51
N GLU A 142 -6.55 -18.38 -1.73
CA GLU A 142 -7.09 -17.97 -3.02
C GLU A 142 -6.35 -16.70 -3.44
N ALA A 143 -5.36 -16.83 -4.31
CA ALA A 143 -4.65 -15.71 -4.90
C ALA A 143 -5.39 -15.19 -6.14
N GLY A 144 -5.26 -13.91 -6.40
CA GLY A 144 -5.67 -13.31 -7.67
C GLY A 144 -4.76 -13.73 -8.83
N SER A 145 -5.05 -13.25 -10.02
CA SER A 145 -4.24 -13.54 -11.21
C SER A 145 -2.85 -12.92 -11.15
N VAL A 146 -2.71 -11.81 -10.44
CA VAL A 146 -1.43 -11.11 -10.23
C VAL A 146 -1.35 -10.64 -8.78
N SER A 147 -0.29 -11.03 -8.09
CA SER A 147 0.05 -10.47 -6.79
C SER A 147 1.16 -9.44 -6.92
N THR A 148 1.15 -8.43 -6.07
CA THR A 148 2.14 -7.34 -6.06
C THR A 148 2.58 -7.06 -4.63
N VAL A 149 3.89 -7.05 -4.41
CA VAL A 149 4.46 -6.50 -3.17
C VAL A 149 4.59 -5.00 -3.32
N VAL A 150 4.05 -4.25 -2.38
CA VAL A 150 4.18 -2.80 -2.34
C VAL A 150 4.93 -2.42 -1.07
N ALA A 151 6.04 -1.70 -1.24
CA ALA A 151 6.74 -1.07 -0.14
C ALA A 151 6.66 0.44 -0.27
N PHE A 152 6.45 1.15 0.84
CA PHE A 152 6.44 2.60 0.82
C PHE A 152 6.91 3.18 2.16
N VAL A 153 7.50 4.36 2.08
CA VAL A 153 7.87 5.15 3.25
C VAL A 153 6.86 6.26 3.42
N GLN A 154 6.25 6.33 4.59
CA GLN A 154 5.23 7.33 4.91
C GLN A 154 5.52 7.98 6.27
N ASN A 155 5.28 9.26 6.40
CA ASN A 155 5.23 9.91 7.71
C ASN A 155 3.95 9.47 8.44
N ALA A 156 4.11 8.73 9.54
CA ALA A 156 2.98 8.14 10.27
C ALA A 156 2.02 9.19 10.87
N LYS A 157 2.51 10.40 11.16
CA LYS A 157 1.69 11.49 11.76
C LYS A 157 1.10 12.41 10.70
N ALA A 158 1.92 12.84 9.75
CA ALA A 158 1.50 13.78 8.71
C ALA A 158 0.78 13.11 7.53
N GLY A 159 0.96 11.81 7.37
CA GLY A 159 0.37 11.04 6.28
C GLY A 159 1.11 11.13 4.94
N ASP A 160 2.11 12.01 4.81
CA ASP A 160 2.86 12.21 3.57
C ASP A 160 3.60 10.94 3.15
N VAL A 161 3.42 10.51 1.90
CA VAL A 161 4.20 9.43 1.29
C VAL A 161 5.48 10.01 0.72
N LEU A 162 6.63 9.50 1.16
CA LEU A 162 7.95 9.97 0.74
C LEU A 162 8.40 9.28 -0.54
N GLN A 163 8.07 7.99 -0.69
CA GLN A 163 8.31 7.15 -1.85
C GLN A 163 7.48 5.89 -1.76
N ALA A 164 7.13 5.30 -2.89
CA ALA A 164 6.49 4.00 -3.01
C ALA A 164 7.10 3.21 -4.18
N LEU A 165 7.22 1.90 -3.99
CA LEU A 165 7.69 0.94 -4.98
C LEU A 165 6.72 -0.24 -5.04
N ALA A 166 6.33 -0.64 -6.24
CA ALA A 166 5.54 -1.82 -6.50
C ALA A 166 6.37 -2.86 -7.25
N LEU A 167 6.43 -4.08 -6.74
CA LEU A 167 7.09 -5.24 -7.34
C LEU A 167 6.01 -6.26 -7.72
N PRO A 168 5.61 -6.33 -9.00
CA PRO A 168 4.70 -7.36 -9.47
C PRO A 168 5.36 -8.74 -9.38
N LEU A 169 4.64 -9.74 -8.87
CA LEU A 169 5.08 -11.13 -8.81
C LEU A 169 4.60 -11.82 -10.09
N THR A 170 5.53 -12.20 -10.95
CA THR A 170 5.21 -12.96 -12.17
C THR A 170 4.87 -14.42 -11.84
N ALA A 171 4.14 -15.11 -12.71
CA ALA A 171 3.72 -16.50 -12.52
C ALA A 171 4.89 -17.49 -12.24
N GLY A 172 6.13 -17.13 -12.60
CA GLY A 172 7.33 -17.89 -12.25
C GLY A 172 7.74 -17.81 -10.77
N CYS A 173 7.20 -16.85 -10.02
CA CYS A 173 7.38 -16.69 -8.57
C CYS A 173 6.25 -17.36 -7.75
N ALA A 174 5.30 -18.04 -8.39
CA ALA A 174 4.30 -18.82 -7.67
C ALA A 174 4.96 -20.02 -6.98
N PRO A 175 4.74 -20.25 -5.68
CA PRO A 175 5.28 -21.42 -5.01
C PRO A 175 4.75 -22.69 -5.70
N MET A 176 5.63 -23.63 -6.00
CA MET A 176 5.21 -24.96 -6.42
C MET A 176 4.31 -25.55 -5.33
N ARG A 177 3.13 -25.97 -5.71
CA ARG A 177 2.13 -26.60 -4.83
C ARG A 177 2.63 -27.92 -4.26
#